data_b4e758b4645423ac2ccfc329f959ee12
#
_entry.id   b4e758b4645423ac2ccfc329f959ee12
#
_cell.length_a   1.000
_cell.length_b   1.000
_cell.length_c   1.000
_cell.angle_alpha   90.00
_cell.angle_beta   90.00
_cell.angle_gamma   90.00
#
_symmetry.space_group_name_H-M   'P 1'
#
loop_
_entity.id
_entity.type
_entity.pdbx_description
1 polymer ?
#
loop_
_entity_poly.entity_id
_entity_poly.type
_entity_poly.pdbx_seq_one_letter_code
_entity_poly.pdbx_strand_id
1 'polypeptide(L)'
;MIAFNFEYYEPQEIEEAVELYKTLKRDGKNPFYFSGGTEIITLGRLNLIKPDAIIDIKKIPECNQFKSDDQYLYIGAALSLNEFEKNHSFPLLSNVTKEIADHTSNNSITLGGNICGQIYYREAVLPFLLADSTCVTARSSVLQKKNINEMFNQQLQLEDGELLISLITAKEFVDSKSMSIKIRQQWDTGYPLVTVAALKKDEFIRFAFSGVCPFPFRSIKMEEILNNQKLSIRERITAALQIIPGPVLNDIEGSSEYRLFVLENALPIFLKKLGGV
;
A
#
# COMPACT_ATOMS: atom_id res chain seq x y z
N MET A 1 -13.66 -21.65 -10.23
CA MET A 1 -13.01 -21.89 -11.53
C MET A 1 -13.16 -20.63 -12.35
N ILE A 2 -12.15 -20.21 -13.10
CA ILE A 2 -12.24 -19.10 -14.07
C ILE A 2 -12.95 -19.66 -15.29
N ALA A 3 -13.99 -18.94 -15.79
CA ALA A 3 -14.89 -19.44 -16.82
C ALA A 3 -14.46 -19.10 -18.27
N PHE A 4 -13.27 -18.55 -18.46
CA PHE A 4 -12.75 -18.12 -19.77
C PHE A 4 -11.29 -18.53 -19.93
N ASN A 5 -10.83 -18.66 -21.17
CA ASN A 5 -9.44 -18.92 -21.51
C ASN A 5 -8.68 -17.60 -21.57
N PHE A 6 -7.39 -17.65 -21.24
CA PHE A 6 -6.44 -16.55 -21.38
C PHE A 6 -5.07 -17.11 -21.75
N GLU A 7 -4.28 -16.29 -22.41
CA GLU A 7 -2.87 -16.60 -22.66
C GLU A 7 -2.04 -16.28 -21.43
N TYR A 8 -0.95 -17.03 -21.21
CA TYR A 8 -0.08 -16.85 -20.04
C TYR A 8 1.36 -16.68 -20.48
N TYR A 9 2.00 -15.60 -20.03
CA TYR A 9 3.35 -15.22 -20.38
C TYR A 9 4.18 -14.97 -19.13
N GLU A 10 5.45 -15.36 -19.14
CA GLU A 10 6.41 -15.19 -18.04
C GLU A 10 7.67 -14.48 -18.53
N PRO A 11 7.64 -13.16 -18.79
CA PRO A 11 8.82 -12.40 -19.17
C PRO A 11 9.87 -12.44 -18.06
N GLN A 12 11.15 -12.39 -18.46
CA GLN A 12 12.27 -12.40 -17.54
C GLN A 12 12.94 -11.02 -17.40
N GLU A 13 12.55 -10.08 -18.25
CA GLU A 13 13.07 -8.73 -18.28
C GLU A 13 11.92 -7.70 -18.30
N ILE A 14 12.19 -6.51 -17.77
CA ILE A 14 11.20 -5.42 -17.71
C ILE A 14 10.75 -5.01 -19.11
N GLU A 15 11.71 -4.85 -20.02
CA GLU A 15 11.49 -4.47 -21.41
C GLU A 15 10.58 -5.46 -22.13
N GLU A 16 10.82 -6.75 -21.93
CA GLU A 16 9.98 -7.83 -22.49
C GLU A 16 8.53 -7.71 -22.01
N ALA A 17 8.33 -7.52 -20.69
CA ALA A 17 6.99 -7.40 -20.09
C ALA A 17 6.21 -6.22 -20.67
N VAL A 18 6.86 -5.07 -20.79
CA VAL A 18 6.22 -3.82 -21.25
C VAL A 18 5.92 -3.87 -22.74
N GLU A 19 6.84 -4.36 -23.57
CA GLU A 19 6.61 -4.50 -25.02
C GLU A 19 5.56 -5.59 -25.33
N LEU A 20 5.52 -6.66 -24.54
CA LEU A 20 4.47 -7.67 -24.64
C LEU A 20 3.10 -7.07 -24.34
N TYR A 21 2.96 -6.29 -23.24
CA TYR A 21 1.71 -5.59 -22.91
C TYR A 21 1.24 -4.73 -24.09
N LYS A 22 2.12 -3.90 -24.62
CA LYS A 22 1.85 -2.99 -25.73
C LYS A 22 1.44 -3.74 -27.00
N THR A 23 2.10 -4.86 -27.30
CA THR A 23 1.79 -5.70 -28.48
C THR A 23 0.41 -6.32 -28.33
N LEU A 24 0.11 -6.91 -27.17
CA LEU A 24 -1.21 -7.51 -26.92
C LEU A 24 -2.34 -6.47 -26.98
N LYS A 25 -2.12 -5.26 -26.45
CA LYS A 25 -3.08 -4.15 -26.55
C LYS A 25 -3.33 -3.75 -28.01
N ARG A 26 -2.26 -3.63 -28.82
CA ARG A 26 -2.36 -3.32 -30.25
C ARG A 26 -3.15 -4.39 -31.02
N ASP A 27 -3.03 -5.64 -30.60
CA ASP A 27 -3.74 -6.78 -31.19
C ASP A 27 -5.19 -6.89 -30.67
N GLY A 28 -5.68 -5.86 -29.92
CA GLY A 28 -7.04 -5.78 -29.41
C GLY A 28 -7.33 -6.64 -28.19
N LYS A 29 -6.30 -7.22 -27.56
CA LYS A 29 -6.43 -8.01 -26.33
C LYS A 29 -6.45 -7.12 -25.09
N ASN A 30 -6.92 -7.69 -23.99
CA ASN A 30 -6.95 -7.08 -22.67
C ASN A 30 -5.91 -7.74 -21.73
N PRO A 31 -4.62 -7.38 -21.82
CA PRO A 31 -3.57 -7.95 -20.98
C PRO A 31 -3.60 -7.36 -19.56
N PHE A 32 -3.22 -8.18 -18.59
CA PHE A 32 -3.02 -7.78 -17.20
C PHE A 32 -1.63 -8.18 -16.73
N TYR A 33 -0.94 -7.26 -16.05
CA TYR A 33 0.22 -7.64 -15.25
C TYR A 33 -0.25 -8.46 -14.04
N PHE A 34 0.48 -9.50 -13.73
CA PHE A 34 0.13 -10.47 -12.70
C PHE A 34 1.34 -10.74 -11.81
N SER A 35 1.11 -10.81 -10.52
CA SER A 35 2.08 -11.25 -9.54
C SER A 35 1.41 -12.25 -8.58
N GLY A 36 0.95 -11.85 -7.42
CA GLY A 36 0.25 -12.73 -6.48
C GLY A 36 -1.12 -13.25 -6.96
N GLY A 37 -1.78 -12.51 -7.83
CA GLY A 37 -3.02 -12.89 -8.51
C GLY A 37 -4.27 -12.97 -7.63
N THR A 38 -4.20 -12.74 -6.35
CA THR A 38 -5.32 -12.95 -5.41
C THR A 38 -6.57 -12.15 -5.77
N GLU A 39 -6.41 -10.89 -6.18
CA GLU A 39 -7.51 -10.06 -6.65
C GLU A 39 -7.96 -10.43 -8.06
N ILE A 40 -7.03 -10.57 -9.01
CA ILE A 40 -7.32 -10.93 -10.42
C ILE A 40 -8.08 -12.26 -10.50
N ILE A 41 -7.65 -13.27 -9.76
CA ILE A 41 -8.31 -14.58 -9.73
C ILE A 41 -9.72 -14.46 -9.13
N THR A 42 -9.87 -13.70 -8.06
CA THR A 42 -11.17 -13.49 -7.40
C THR A 42 -12.14 -12.78 -8.34
N LEU A 43 -11.72 -11.66 -8.93
CA LEU A 43 -12.55 -10.89 -9.87
C LEU A 43 -12.87 -11.69 -11.15
N GLY A 44 -11.90 -12.47 -11.66
CA GLY A 44 -12.11 -13.36 -12.80
C GLY A 44 -13.11 -14.49 -12.50
N ARG A 45 -13.09 -15.06 -11.29
CA ARG A 45 -14.10 -16.05 -10.86
C ARG A 45 -15.50 -15.49 -10.73
N LEU A 46 -15.60 -14.20 -10.38
CA LEU A 46 -16.87 -13.47 -10.30
C LEU A 46 -17.31 -12.89 -11.67
N ASN A 47 -16.54 -13.10 -12.73
CA ASN A 47 -16.75 -12.52 -14.06
C ASN A 47 -16.77 -10.98 -14.07
N LEU A 48 -16.13 -10.34 -13.11
CA LEU A 48 -16.01 -8.88 -13.01
C LEU A 48 -14.87 -8.34 -13.90
N ILE A 49 -13.86 -9.16 -14.16
CA ILE A 49 -12.82 -8.91 -15.16
C ILE A 49 -12.65 -10.14 -16.06
N LYS A 50 -12.21 -9.91 -17.29
CA LYS A 50 -11.92 -10.96 -18.28
C LYS A 50 -10.61 -10.61 -19.00
N PRO A 51 -9.45 -10.92 -18.44
CA PRO A 51 -8.19 -10.78 -19.14
C PRO A 51 -8.11 -11.77 -20.32
N ASP A 52 -7.63 -11.32 -21.46
CA ASP A 52 -7.29 -12.18 -22.60
C ASP A 52 -5.86 -12.72 -22.47
N ALA A 53 -5.02 -12.01 -21.72
CA ALA A 53 -3.64 -12.39 -21.47
C ALA A 53 -3.18 -12.00 -20.06
N ILE A 54 -2.36 -12.84 -19.47
CA ILE A 54 -1.71 -12.64 -18.18
C ILE A 54 -0.21 -12.54 -18.42
N ILE A 55 0.41 -11.47 -17.92
CA ILE A 55 1.84 -11.21 -17.97
C ILE A 55 2.38 -11.32 -16.54
N ASP A 56 2.95 -12.46 -16.23
CA ASP A 56 3.45 -12.77 -14.88
C ASP A 56 4.84 -12.18 -14.67
N ILE A 57 4.95 -11.22 -13.77
CA ILE A 57 6.18 -10.47 -13.50
C ILE A 57 7.10 -11.12 -12.44
N LYS A 58 6.72 -12.26 -11.87
CA LYS A 58 7.48 -12.90 -10.78
C LYS A 58 8.87 -13.42 -11.19
N LYS A 59 9.16 -13.55 -12.48
CA LYS A 59 10.50 -13.94 -12.97
C LYS A 59 11.42 -12.74 -13.24
N ILE A 60 10.92 -11.51 -13.19
CA ILE A 60 11.72 -10.31 -13.41
C ILE A 60 12.54 -10.04 -12.13
N PRO A 61 13.89 -10.03 -12.19
CA PRO A 61 14.73 -9.90 -11.01
C PRO A 61 14.49 -8.60 -10.22
N GLU A 62 14.29 -7.47 -10.90
CA GLU A 62 14.05 -6.17 -10.30
C GLU A 62 12.72 -6.12 -9.52
N CYS A 63 11.73 -6.91 -9.94
CA CYS A 63 10.46 -7.05 -9.23
C CYS A 63 10.56 -7.92 -7.97
N ASN A 64 11.63 -8.72 -7.83
CA ASN A 64 11.87 -9.64 -6.71
C ASN A 64 13.04 -9.22 -5.82
N GLN A 65 13.65 -8.07 -6.06
CA GLN A 65 14.78 -7.64 -5.26
C GLN A 65 14.35 -7.21 -3.85
N PHE A 66 15.18 -7.59 -2.87
CA PHE A 66 15.17 -7.02 -1.52
C PHE A 66 16.63 -6.69 -1.18
N LYS A 67 17.03 -5.46 -1.44
CA LYS A 67 18.42 -5.01 -1.35
C LYS A 67 18.53 -3.72 -0.56
N SER A 68 19.64 -3.52 0.12
CA SER A 68 19.96 -2.24 0.75
C SER A 68 21.40 -1.85 0.44
N ASP A 69 21.63 -0.58 0.24
CA ASP A 69 22.95 0.06 0.30
C ASP A 69 23.08 0.94 1.56
N ASP A 70 24.02 1.84 1.59
CA ASP A 70 24.23 2.72 2.76
C ASP A 70 23.13 3.75 2.95
N GLN A 71 22.40 4.11 1.89
CA GLN A 71 21.41 5.19 1.87
C GLN A 71 19.97 4.72 1.70
N TYR A 72 19.74 3.62 0.97
CA TYR A 72 18.42 3.21 0.54
C TYR A 72 18.13 1.73 0.75
N LEU A 73 16.85 1.43 0.88
CA LEU A 73 16.27 0.11 0.83
C LEU A 73 15.45 -0.02 -0.47
N TYR A 74 15.72 -1.06 -1.25
CA TYR A 74 15.08 -1.36 -2.55
C TYR A 74 14.18 -2.58 -2.38
N ILE A 75 12.90 -2.43 -2.66
CA ILE A 75 11.88 -3.45 -2.43
C ILE A 75 11.10 -3.69 -3.72
N GLY A 76 11.22 -4.89 -4.28
CA GLY A 76 10.53 -5.31 -5.50
C GLY A 76 9.02 -5.48 -5.31
N ALA A 77 8.26 -5.13 -6.34
CA ALA A 77 6.80 -5.16 -6.32
C ALA A 77 6.22 -6.60 -6.29
N ALA A 78 6.97 -7.61 -6.75
CA ALA A 78 6.53 -8.99 -6.78
C ALA A 78 6.80 -9.76 -5.48
N LEU A 79 7.50 -9.18 -4.51
CA LEU A 79 7.72 -9.81 -3.21
C LEU A 79 6.42 -10.06 -2.48
N SER A 80 6.27 -11.26 -1.90
CA SER A 80 5.11 -11.60 -1.09
C SER A 80 5.12 -10.86 0.25
N LEU A 81 3.96 -10.62 0.84
CA LEU A 81 3.89 -9.92 2.12
C LEU A 81 4.60 -10.68 3.25
N ASN A 82 4.68 -12.02 3.18
CA ASN A 82 5.40 -12.83 4.15
C ASN A 82 6.92 -12.65 4.13
N GLU A 83 7.50 -12.16 3.01
CA GLU A 83 8.93 -11.83 3.00
C GLU A 83 9.27 -10.69 3.98
N PHE A 84 8.33 -9.78 4.22
CA PHE A 84 8.51 -8.67 5.16
C PHE A 84 8.33 -9.11 6.62
N GLU A 85 7.55 -10.14 6.89
CA GLU A 85 7.42 -10.71 8.24
C GLU A 85 8.74 -11.35 8.70
N LYS A 86 9.45 -12.01 7.78
CA LYS A 86 10.75 -12.65 8.07
C LYS A 86 11.89 -11.64 8.13
N ASN A 87 11.79 -10.56 7.39
CA ASN A 87 12.83 -9.56 7.24
C ASN A 87 12.44 -8.25 7.90
N HIS A 88 13.02 -7.96 9.05
CA HIS A 88 12.73 -6.77 9.84
C HIS A 88 13.48 -5.51 9.39
N SER A 89 14.03 -5.49 8.16
CA SER A 89 14.79 -4.34 7.66
C SER A 89 13.96 -3.07 7.50
N PHE A 90 12.63 -3.16 7.47
CA PHE A 90 11.71 -2.02 7.56
C PHE A 90 10.61 -2.34 8.57
N PRO A 91 10.82 -2.04 9.86
CA PRO A 91 9.92 -2.47 10.94
C PRO A 91 8.46 -2.04 10.75
N LEU A 92 8.22 -0.82 10.26
CA LEU A 92 6.86 -0.36 10.01
C LEU A 92 6.16 -1.17 8.91
N LEU A 93 6.87 -1.49 7.81
CA LEU A 93 6.34 -2.32 6.75
C LEU A 93 6.03 -3.73 7.27
N SER A 94 6.96 -4.34 7.99
CA SER A 94 6.75 -5.67 8.60
C SER A 94 5.53 -5.69 9.53
N ASN A 95 5.37 -4.65 10.35
CA ASN A 95 4.25 -4.55 11.28
C ASN A 95 2.89 -4.35 10.57
N VAL A 96 2.86 -3.60 9.48
CA VAL A 96 1.64 -3.38 8.71
C VAL A 96 1.29 -4.62 7.90
N THR A 97 2.25 -5.21 7.18
CA THR A 97 1.98 -6.31 6.23
C THR A 97 1.55 -7.59 6.91
N LYS A 98 2.09 -7.94 8.07
CA LYS A 98 1.67 -9.14 8.83
C LYS A 98 0.19 -9.10 9.22
N GLU A 99 -0.39 -7.90 9.34
CA GLU A 99 -1.78 -7.69 9.74
C GLU A 99 -2.75 -7.61 8.54
N ILE A 100 -2.27 -7.66 7.28
CA ILE A 100 -3.14 -7.51 6.09
C ILE A 100 -4.06 -8.71 5.94
N ALA A 101 -3.53 -9.92 6.00
CA ALA A 101 -4.28 -11.16 5.91
C ALA A 101 -3.63 -12.25 6.77
N ASP A 102 -4.18 -13.47 6.75
CA ASP A 102 -3.54 -14.63 7.36
C ASP A 102 -2.24 -15.00 6.63
N HIS A 103 -1.40 -15.80 7.30
CA HIS A 103 -0.09 -16.20 6.77
C HIS A 103 -0.18 -16.88 5.39
N THR A 104 -1.20 -17.73 5.16
CA THR A 104 -1.37 -18.43 3.89
C THR A 104 -1.70 -17.45 2.76
N SER A 105 -2.60 -16.53 3.01
CA SER A 105 -2.95 -15.47 2.06
C SER A 105 -1.79 -14.54 1.78
N ASN A 106 -1.05 -14.12 2.82
CA ASN A 106 0.12 -13.24 2.70
C ASN A 106 1.28 -13.88 1.91
N ASN A 107 1.36 -15.21 1.80
CA ASN A 107 2.29 -15.89 0.88
C ASN A 107 1.98 -15.61 -0.60
N SER A 108 0.73 -15.36 -0.92
CA SER A 108 0.29 -15.10 -2.30
C SER A 108 0.11 -13.62 -2.60
N ILE A 109 -0.30 -12.82 -1.62
CA ILE A 109 -0.43 -11.37 -1.79
C ILE A 109 0.97 -10.76 -1.94
N THR A 110 1.18 -9.98 -3.00
CA THR A 110 2.46 -9.29 -3.22
C THR A 110 2.34 -7.80 -2.90
N LEU A 111 3.48 -7.17 -2.64
CA LEU A 111 3.56 -5.74 -2.34
C LEU A 111 2.89 -4.88 -3.42
N GLY A 112 3.34 -5.04 -4.66
CA GLY A 112 2.78 -4.31 -5.81
C GLY A 112 1.32 -4.65 -6.05
N GLY A 113 0.94 -5.94 -5.90
CA GLY A 113 -0.45 -6.37 -6.01
C GLY A 113 -1.36 -5.71 -4.98
N ASN A 114 -0.90 -5.56 -3.74
CA ASN A 114 -1.67 -4.85 -2.71
C ASN A 114 -1.77 -3.35 -2.99
N ILE A 115 -0.66 -2.69 -3.36
CA ILE A 115 -0.62 -1.23 -3.62
C ILE A 115 -1.43 -0.85 -4.86
N CYS A 116 -1.35 -1.64 -5.94
CA CYS A 116 -2.04 -1.38 -7.21
C CYS A 116 -3.47 -1.94 -7.27
N GLY A 117 -3.87 -2.75 -6.31
CA GLY A 117 -5.19 -3.39 -6.26
C GLY A 117 -6.35 -2.40 -6.21
N GLN A 118 -7.56 -2.87 -6.51
CA GLN A 118 -8.79 -2.06 -6.47
C GLN A 118 -9.44 -2.05 -5.09
N ILE A 119 -9.03 -2.96 -4.19
CA ILE A 119 -9.56 -3.00 -2.84
C ILE A 119 -9.27 -1.69 -2.07
N TYR A 120 -10.21 -1.23 -1.25
CA TYR A 120 -10.11 0.06 -0.55
C TYR A 120 -8.93 0.16 0.41
N TYR A 121 -8.54 -0.95 1.00
CA TYR A 121 -7.67 -0.95 2.18
C TYR A 121 -6.19 -0.77 1.86
N ARG A 122 -5.64 -1.46 0.86
CA ARG A 122 -4.26 -1.30 0.35
C ARG A 122 -3.21 -0.88 1.40
N GLU A 123 -3.26 -1.53 2.56
CA GLU A 123 -2.53 -1.10 3.77
C GLU A 123 -1.00 -1.08 3.57
N ALA A 124 -0.49 -1.94 2.66
CA ALA A 124 0.94 -1.98 2.38
C ALA A 124 1.52 -0.66 1.83
N VAL A 125 0.68 0.26 1.35
CA VAL A 125 1.13 1.59 0.89
C VAL A 125 1.50 2.53 2.04
N LEU A 126 0.91 2.35 3.24
CA LEU A 126 1.02 3.31 4.35
C LEU A 126 2.47 3.61 4.76
N PRO A 127 3.36 2.61 4.95
CA PRO A 127 4.76 2.85 5.28
C PRO A 127 5.50 3.70 4.23
N PHE A 128 5.19 3.48 2.96
CA PHE A 128 5.83 4.18 1.85
C PHE A 128 5.36 5.63 1.71
N LEU A 129 4.07 5.90 1.96
CA LEU A 129 3.53 7.27 2.04
C LEU A 129 4.22 8.08 3.16
N LEU A 130 4.44 7.44 4.33
CA LEU A 130 5.09 8.07 5.47
C LEU A 130 6.57 8.33 5.25
N ALA A 131 7.24 7.46 4.50
CA ALA A 131 8.66 7.51 4.22
C ALA A 131 9.01 8.32 2.95
N ASP A 132 8.05 8.98 2.31
CA ASP A 132 8.23 9.70 1.04
C ASP A 132 8.96 8.85 -0.01
N SER A 133 8.65 7.54 -0.07
CA SER A 133 9.36 6.57 -0.90
C SER A 133 9.23 6.88 -2.39
N THR A 134 10.20 6.44 -3.17
CA THR A 134 10.19 6.58 -4.63
C THR A 134 9.62 5.32 -5.27
N CYS A 135 8.59 5.46 -6.09
CA CYS A 135 8.12 4.42 -7.01
C CYS A 135 9.04 4.35 -8.21
N VAL A 136 9.48 3.16 -8.57
CA VAL A 136 10.13 2.85 -9.84
C VAL A 136 9.11 2.17 -10.72
N THR A 137 8.79 2.79 -11.85
CA THR A 137 7.85 2.25 -12.82
C THR A 137 8.50 2.12 -14.19
N ALA A 138 7.93 1.26 -15.04
CA ALA A 138 8.36 1.09 -16.42
C ALA A 138 7.19 1.26 -17.37
N ARG A 139 7.40 2.01 -18.44
CA ARG A 139 6.48 2.14 -19.58
C ARG A 139 7.26 2.35 -20.86
N SER A 140 6.92 1.61 -21.93
CA SER A 140 7.58 1.74 -23.23
C SER A 140 9.12 1.74 -23.14
N SER A 141 9.68 0.80 -22.38
CA SER A 141 11.13 0.64 -22.12
C SER A 141 11.80 1.84 -21.39
N VAL A 142 11.01 2.74 -20.80
CA VAL A 142 11.51 3.88 -20.02
C VAL A 142 11.22 3.63 -18.55
N LEU A 143 12.28 3.60 -17.74
CA LEU A 143 12.16 3.60 -16.27
C LEU A 143 11.90 5.03 -15.78
N GLN A 144 10.91 5.17 -14.93
CA GLN A 144 10.58 6.42 -14.26
C GLN A 144 10.75 6.26 -12.75
N LYS A 145 11.16 7.35 -12.09
CA LYS A 145 11.25 7.42 -10.63
C LYS A 145 10.48 8.64 -10.18
N LYS A 146 9.44 8.43 -9.38
CA LYS A 146 8.59 9.52 -8.85
C LYS A 146 8.29 9.28 -7.37
N ASN A 147 8.11 10.34 -6.62
CA ASN A 147 7.69 10.23 -5.22
C ASN A 147 6.30 9.60 -5.14
N ILE A 148 6.12 8.67 -4.21
CA ILE A 148 4.85 7.97 -4.05
C ILE A 148 3.70 8.93 -3.70
N ASN A 149 3.96 9.99 -2.94
CA ASN A 149 2.95 10.98 -2.57
C ASN A 149 2.50 11.85 -3.77
N GLU A 150 3.27 11.89 -4.87
CA GLU A 150 2.86 12.51 -6.13
C GLU A 150 2.06 11.55 -7.00
N MET A 151 2.33 10.24 -6.90
CA MET A 151 1.70 9.21 -7.69
C MET A 151 0.45 8.63 -7.03
N PHE A 152 0.33 8.69 -5.72
CA PHE A 152 -0.77 8.08 -4.99
C PHE A 152 -1.85 9.11 -4.63
N ASN A 153 -2.92 9.08 -5.41
CA ASN A 153 -4.14 9.87 -5.15
C ASN A 153 -5.33 8.90 -5.08
N GLN A 154 -5.71 8.49 -3.87
CA GLN A 154 -6.69 7.44 -3.58
C GLN A 154 -6.25 6.04 -4.04
N GLN A 155 -5.57 5.93 -5.16
CA GLN A 155 -4.88 4.77 -5.71
C GLN A 155 -3.59 5.19 -6.40
N LEU A 156 -2.70 4.25 -6.68
CA LEU A 156 -1.50 4.53 -7.45
C LEU A 156 -1.89 4.87 -8.90
N GLN A 157 -1.51 6.07 -9.35
CA GLN A 157 -1.86 6.59 -10.68
C GLN A 157 -0.85 6.05 -11.70
N LEU A 158 -1.11 4.87 -12.23
CA LEU A 158 -0.35 4.27 -13.32
C LEU A 158 -1.08 4.52 -14.64
N GLU A 159 -0.33 4.84 -15.69
CA GLU A 159 -0.87 4.94 -17.03
C GLU A 159 -1.13 3.54 -17.62
N ASP A 160 -1.92 3.45 -18.69
CA ASP A 160 -2.19 2.16 -19.35
C ASP A 160 -0.87 1.52 -19.83
N GLY A 161 -0.62 0.30 -19.38
CA GLY A 161 0.62 -0.44 -19.63
C GLY A 161 1.81 -0.03 -18.77
N GLU A 162 1.67 0.88 -17.84
CA GLU A 162 2.72 1.19 -16.87
C GLU A 162 2.78 0.12 -15.78
N LEU A 163 3.98 -0.38 -15.50
CA LEU A 163 4.27 -1.45 -14.53
C LEU A 163 5.02 -0.88 -13.32
N LEU A 164 4.52 -1.12 -12.11
CA LEU A 164 5.26 -0.87 -10.88
C LEU A 164 6.33 -1.97 -10.70
N ILE A 165 7.60 -1.57 -10.70
CA ILE A 165 8.76 -2.47 -10.57
C ILE A 165 9.18 -2.63 -9.11
N SER A 166 9.42 -1.51 -8.42
CA SER A 166 9.93 -1.50 -7.05
C SER A 166 9.66 -0.18 -6.34
N LEU A 167 9.88 -0.19 -5.04
CA LEU A 167 9.85 0.98 -4.17
C LEU A 167 11.24 1.18 -3.56
N ILE A 168 11.69 2.43 -3.49
CA ILE A 168 12.97 2.83 -2.91
C ILE A 168 12.67 3.72 -1.70
N THR A 169 13.17 3.33 -0.54
CA THR A 169 12.95 4.05 0.73
C THR A 169 14.29 4.45 1.34
N ALA A 170 14.45 5.71 1.71
CA ALA A 170 15.66 6.16 2.39
C ALA A 170 15.76 5.55 3.79
N LYS A 171 16.96 5.09 4.18
CA LYS A 171 17.21 4.43 5.46
C LYS A 171 16.87 5.29 6.67
N GLU A 172 17.03 6.59 6.56
CA GLU A 172 16.64 7.53 7.61
C GLU A 172 15.17 7.41 8.04
N PHE A 173 14.27 6.99 7.12
CA PHE A 173 12.87 6.70 7.43
C PHE A 173 12.66 5.26 7.88
N VAL A 174 13.41 4.33 7.29
CA VAL A 174 13.36 2.91 7.64
C VAL A 174 13.69 2.69 9.10
N ASP A 175 14.73 3.38 9.60
CA ASP A 175 15.25 3.28 10.96
C ASP A 175 14.51 4.21 11.96
N SER A 176 13.57 5.01 11.46
CA SER A 176 12.82 5.95 12.30
C SER A 176 11.87 5.24 13.25
N LYS A 177 11.69 5.83 14.45
CA LYS A 177 10.70 5.34 15.42
C LYS A 177 9.31 5.36 14.79
N SER A 178 8.66 4.21 14.76
CA SER A 178 7.39 4.04 14.09
C SER A 178 6.49 3.05 14.82
N MET A 179 5.21 3.09 14.53
CA MET A 179 4.23 2.12 15.00
C MET A 179 3.01 2.07 14.10
N SER A 180 2.29 0.96 14.14
CA SER A 180 0.98 0.81 13.52
C SER A 180 0.00 0.13 14.47
N ILE A 181 -1.27 0.46 14.32
CA ILE A 181 -2.39 -0.20 15.01
C ILE A 181 -3.44 -0.48 13.96
N LYS A 182 -3.86 -1.74 13.88
CA LYS A 182 -5.02 -2.17 13.10
C LYS A 182 -6.14 -2.60 14.05
N ILE A 183 -7.31 -2.04 13.87
CA ILE A 183 -8.52 -2.37 14.61
C ILE A 183 -9.48 -3.00 13.63
N ARG A 184 -10.02 -4.16 14.00
CA ARG A 184 -10.96 -4.97 13.22
C ARG A 184 -12.25 -5.20 14.01
N GLN A 185 -13.30 -5.57 13.32
CA GLN A 185 -14.51 -6.06 13.93
C GLN A 185 -14.29 -7.47 14.51
N GLN A 186 -13.52 -8.31 13.82
CA GLN A 186 -13.17 -9.67 14.24
C GLN A 186 -11.70 -9.74 14.67
N TRP A 187 -11.36 -10.71 15.55
CA TRP A 187 -10.08 -10.75 16.26
C TRP A 187 -8.85 -11.00 15.37
N ASP A 188 -8.85 -12.00 14.50
CA ASP A 188 -7.62 -12.45 13.85
C ASP A 188 -7.60 -12.27 12.34
N THR A 189 -8.74 -12.18 11.67
CA THR A 189 -8.86 -12.03 10.23
C THR A 189 -9.92 -11.02 9.88
N GLY A 190 -9.82 -10.41 8.71
CA GLY A 190 -10.81 -9.44 8.22
C GLY A 190 -10.21 -8.12 7.81
N TYR A 191 -11.05 -7.35 7.15
CA TYR A 191 -10.70 -6.01 6.73
C TYR A 191 -10.58 -5.05 7.93
N PRO A 192 -9.81 -3.98 7.81
CA PRO A 192 -9.70 -3.02 8.89
C PRO A 192 -11.00 -2.22 9.05
N LEU A 193 -11.43 -2.07 10.30
CA LEU A 193 -12.26 -0.95 10.65
C LEU A 193 -11.43 0.34 10.49
N VAL A 194 -10.25 0.37 11.10
CA VAL A 194 -9.27 1.45 10.99
C VAL A 194 -7.87 0.87 11.11
N THR A 195 -6.98 1.24 10.19
CA THR A 195 -5.54 1.07 10.35
C THR A 195 -4.89 2.45 10.40
N VAL A 196 -4.10 2.69 11.43
CA VAL A 196 -3.27 3.88 11.58
C VAL A 196 -1.81 3.44 11.58
N ALA A 197 -1.02 4.02 10.70
CA ALA A 197 0.43 3.92 10.72
C ALA A 197 1.04 5.29 11.01
N ALA A 198 2.10 5.33 11.80
CA ALA A 198 2.80 6.57 12.10
C ALA A 198 4.31 6.36 12.16
N LEU A 199 5.04 7.39 11.77
CA LEU A 199 6.49 7.45 11.74
C LEU A 199 6.94 8.80 12.28
N LYS A 200 7.88 8.79 13.25
CA LYS A 200 8.49 10.01 13.77
C LYS A 200 9.73 10.34 12.97
N LYS A 201 9.77 11.51 12.36
CA LYS A 201 10.95 12.09 11.74
C LYS A 201 11.30 13.38 12.48
N ASP A 202 12.47 13.40 13.09
CA ASP A 202 12.86 14.46 14.03
C ASP A 202 11.81 14.64 15.13
N GLU A 203 11.27 15.84 15.32
CA GLU A 203 10.20 16.09 16.31
C GLU A 203 8.79 16.00 15.69
N PHE A 204 8.65 15.63 14.40
CA PHE A 204 7.40 15.61 13.69
C PHE A 204 6.88 14.18 13.49
N ILE A 205 5.62 13.94 13.84
CA ILE A 205 4.96 12.64 13.64
C ILE A 205 4.12 12.69 12.38
N ARG A 206 4.41 11.81 11.45
CA ARG A 206 3.65 11.59 10.22
C ARG A 206 2.58 10.53 10.45
N PHE A 207 1.44 10.66 9.79
CA PHE A 207 0.32 9.74 9.92
C PHE A 207 -0.25 9.33 8.57
N ALA A 208 -0.49 8.03 8.40
CA ALA A 208 -1.22 7.49 7.26
C ALA A 208 -2.31 6.53 7.73
N PHE A 209 -3.40 6.48 6.98
CA PHE A 209 -4.64 5.83 7.39
C PHE A 209 -5.17 4.92 6.30
N SER A 210 -5.79 3.80 6.72
CA SER A 210 -6.60 2.94 5.88
C SER A 210 -7.87 2.52 6.62
N GLY A 211 -8.92 2.15 5.90
CA GLY A 211 -10.21 1.78 6.48
C GLY A 211 -11.06 2.96 6.96
N VAL A 212 -10.55 4.18 6.94
CA VAL A 212 -11.32 5.40 7.30
C VAL A 212 -12.12 5.90 6.11
N CYS A 213 -11.46 6.13 4.99
CA CYS A 213 -12.05 6.48 3.70
C CYS A 213 -12.04 5.25 2.77
N PRO A 214 -12.76 5.25 1.63
CA PRO A 214 -12.70 4.19 0.63
C PRO A 214 -11.34 4.16 -0.12
N PHE A 215 -10.30 4.71 0.49
CA PHE A 215 -8.92 4.71 0.03
C PHE A 215 -7.95 4.97 1.19
N PRO A 216 -6.72 4.44 1.15
CA PRO A 216 -5.65 4.85 2.06
C PRO A 216 -5.25 6.29 1.79
N PHE A 217 -4.84 7.01 2.82
CA PHE A 217 -4.37 8.39 2.66
C PHE A 217 -3.34 8.79 3.70
N ARG A 218 -2.55 9.79 3.36
CA ARG A 218 -1.75 10.65 4.22
C ARG A 218 -2.23 12.08 4.03
N SER A 219 -2.36 12.86 5.08
CA SER A 219 -2.79 14.26 5.00
C SER A 219 -1.84 15.15 5.78
N ILE A 220 -1.06 15.94 5.05
CA ILE A 220 -0.11 16.91 5.65
C ILE A 220 -0.83 17.89 6.57
N LYS A 221 -2.03 18.35 6.19
CA LYS A 221 -2.84 19.26 7.02
C LYS A 221 -3.26 18.61 8.35
N MET A 222 -3.63 17.32 8.34
CA MET A 222 -3.93 16.59 9.57
C MET A 222 -2.66 16.43 10.42
N GLU A 223 -1.51 16.11 9.81
CA GLU A 223 -0.23 16.01 10.50
C GLU A 223 0.15 17.32 11.18
N GLU A 224 0.02 18.47 10.52
CA GLU A 224 0.28 19.80 11.08
C GLU A 224 -0.57 20.07 12.34
N ILE A 225 -1.87 19.75 12.29
CA ILE A 225 -2.76 19.90 13.42
C ILE A 225 -2.38 18.94 14.57
N LEU A 226 -2.14 17.66 14.26
CA LEU A 226 -1.79 16.65 15.27
C LEU A 226 -0.44 16.96 15.96
N ASN A 227 0.47 17.63 15.29
CA ASN A 227 1.77 18.04 15.84
C ASN A 227 1.74 19.43 16.51
N ASN A 228 0.63 20.17 16.49
CA ASN A 228 0.55 21.50 17.07
C ASN A 228 0.53 21.47 18.59
N GLN A 229 1.69 21.59 19.20
CA GLN A 229 1.87 21.54 20.67
C GLN A 229 1.22 22.71 21.43
N LYS A 230 0.72 23.74 20.76
CA LYS A 230 -0.05 24.83 21.40
C LYS A 230 -1.47 24.40 21.81
N LEU A 231 -1.95 23.30 21.25
CA LEU A 231 -3.27 22.72 21.52
C LEU A 231 -3.12 21.49 22.44
N SER A 232 -4.12 21.24 23.26
CA SER A 232 -4.23 19.97 23.99
C SER A 232 -4.39 18.79 23.01
N ILE A 233 -4.03 17.59 23.44
CA ILE A 233 -4.17 16.37 22.61
C ILE A 233 -5.62 16.23 22.10
N ARG A 234 -6.61 16.52 22.93
CA ARG A 234 -8.02 16.43 22.55
C ARG A 234 -8.38 17.43 21.45
N GLU A 235 -7.96 18.68 21.58
CA GLU A 235 -8.22 19.72 20.57
C GLU A 235 -7.56 19.38 19.22
N ARG A 236 -6.30 18.90 19.26
CA ARG A 236 -5.60 18.42 18.04
C ARG A 236 -6.40 17.34 17.32
N ILE A 237 -6.84 16.33 18.05
CA ILE A 237 -7.56 15.19 17.48
C ILE A 237 -8.92 15.65 16.93
N THR A 238 -9.68 16.37 17.71
CA THR A 238 -10.99 16.90 17.26
C THR A 238 -10.85 17.72 15.98
N ALA A 239 -9.86 18.62 15.91
CA ALA A 239 -9.63 19.44 14.72
C ALA A 239 -9.15 18.62 13.53
N ALA A 240 -8.26 17.63 13.74
CA ALA A 240 -7.78 16.75 12.66
C ALA A 240 -8.89 15.90 12.06
N LEU A 241 -9.81 15.37 12.86
CA LEU A 241 -10.94 14.57 12.39
C LEU A 241 -11.93 15.36 11.52
N GLN A 242 -12.01 16.69 11.67
CA GLN A 242 -12.86 17.55 10.83
C GLN A 242 -12.35 17.74 9.40
N ILE A 243 -11.09 17.40 9.13
CA ILE A 243 -10.44 17.61 7.82
C ILE A 243 -9.98 16.31 7.16
N ILE A 244 -10.63 15.19 7.51
CA ILE A 244 -10.44 13.91 6.80
C ILE A 244 -10.72 14.12 5.30
N PRO A 245 -9.83 13.66 4.38
CA PRO A 245 -9.85 14.07 2.97
C PRO A 245 -10.94 13.43 2.11
N GLY A 246 -11.85 12.67 2.69
CA GLY A 246 -12.91 11.99 1.95
C GLY A 246 -14.07 11.55 2.84
N PRO A 247 -15.09 10.91 2.26
CA PRO A 247 -16.19 10.37 3.04
C PRO A 247 -15.69 9.26 3.96
N VAL A 248 -16.12 9.29 5.22
CA VAL A 248 -15.83 8.20 6.16
C VAL A 248 -16.69 7.00 5.80
N LEU A 249 -16.08 5.82 5.69
CA LEU A 249 -16.76 4.57 5.34
C LEU A 249 -17.89 4.25 6.33
N ASN A 250 -19.00 3.78 5.78
CA ASN A 250 -20.16 3.26 6.50
C ASN A 250 -20.58 1.96 5.82
N ASP A 251 -20.11 0.84 6.34
CA ASP A 251 -20.24 -0.47 5.72
C ASP A 251 -20.41 -1.58 6.78
N ILE A 252 -20.31 -2.84 6.35
CA ILE A 252 -20.48 -4.01 7.23
C ILE A 252 -19.40 -4.09 8.32
N GLU A 253 -18.22 -3.51 8.11
CA GLU A 253 -17.13 -3.50 9.09
C GLU A 253 -17.39 -2.49 10.22
N GLY A 254 -18.18 -1.45 9.97
CA GLY A 254 -18.60 -0.48 10.98
C GLY A 254 -19.13 0.83 10.41
N SER A 255 -19.90 1.53 11.24
CA SER A 255 -20.44 2.84 10.88
C SER A 255 -19.37 3.94 10.84
N SER A 256 -19.67 5.03 10.16
CA SER A 256 -18.80 6.21 10.08
C SER A 256 -18.54 6.81 11.47
N GLU A 257 -19.56 6.89 12.31
CA GLU A 257 -19.44 7.40 13.68
C GLU A 257 -18.52 6.50 14.51
N TYR A 258 -18.64 5.17 14.35
CA TYR A 258 -17.80 4.23 15.10
C TYR A 258 -16.33 4.30 14.63
N ARG A 259 -16.08 4.46 13.34
CA ARG A 259 -14.71 4.66 12.82
C ARG A 259 -14.08 5.94 13.36
N LEU A 260 -14.81 7.04 13.44
CA LEU A 260 -14.35 8.30 14.03
C LEU A 260 -14.09 8.14 15.54
N PHE A 261 -14.98 7.47 16.27
CA PHE A 261 -14.78 7.16 17.69
C PHE A 261 -13.51 6.33 17.92
N VAL A 262 -13.27 5.32 17.07
CA VAL A 262 -12.06 4.48 17.14
C VAL A 262 -10.81 5.31 16.88
N LEU A 263 -10.81 6.20 15.87
CA LEU A 263 -9.70 7.11 15.61
C LEU A 263 -9.43 8.07 16.78
N GLU A 264 -10.49 8.65 17.36
CA GLU A 264 -10.37 9.55 18.52
C GLU A 264 -9.67 8.87 19.70
N ASN A 265 -9.88 7.56 19.88
CA ASN A 265 -9.25 6.79 20.95
C ASN A 265 -7.86 6.22 20.57
N ALA A 266 -7.59 5.97 19.30
CA ALA A 266 -6.30 5.44 18.85
C ALA A 266 -5.21 6.54 18.76
N LEU A 267 -5.54 7.71 18.22
CA LEU A 267 -4.57 8.78 17.97
C LEU A 267 -3.80 9.25 19.23
N PRO A 268 -4.43 9.34 20.44
CA PRO A 268 -3.69 9.69 21.66
C PRO A 268 -2.55 8.73 21.97
N ILE A 269 -2.69 7.44 21.63
CA ILE A 269 -1.66 6.41 21.86
C ILE A 269 -0.41 6.73 21.04
N PHE A 270 -0.60 7.11 19.77
CA PHE A 270 0.50 7.51 18.89
C PHE A 270 1.20 8.77 19.38
N LEU A 271 0.43 9.81 19.69
CA LEU A 271 0.97 11.09 20.17
C LEU A 271 1.78 10.91 21.45
N LYS A 272 1.33 10.07 22.39
CA LYS A 272 2.06 9.76 23.62
C LYS A 272 3.31 8.91 23.36
N LYS A 273 3.20 7.81 22.60
CA LYS A 273 4.31 6.88 22.40
C LYS A 273 5.40 7.44 21.49
N LEU A 274 5.05 8.19 20.46
CA LEU A 274 6.02 8.77 19.51
C LEU A 274 6.41 10.20 19.90
N GLY A 275 5.49 10.98 20.49
CA GLY A 275 5.73 12.36 20.90
C GLY A 275 6.62 12.51 22.15
N GLY A 276 6.69 11.49 23.00
CA GLY A 276 7.53 11.53 24.22
C GLY A 276 6.93 12.37 25.36
N VAL A 277 5.59 12.53 25.38
CA VAL A 277 4.84 13.21 26.46
C VAL A 277 4.11 12.17 27.31
#